data_e216633d3ef58478036d3683c25754c5
#
_entry.id   e216633d3ef58478036d3683c25754c5
#
_cell.length_a   1.000
_cell.length_b   1.000
_cell.length_c   1.000
_cell.angle_alpha   90.00
_cell.angle_beta   90.00
_cell.angle_gamma   90.00
#
_symmetry.space_group_name_H-M   'P 1'
#
loop_
_entity.id
_entity.type
_entity.pdbx_description
1 polymer ?
#
loop_
_entity_poly.entity_id
_entity_poly.type
_entity_poly.pdbx_seq_one_letter_code
_entity_poly.pdbx_strand_id
1 'polypeptide(L)'
;MNAPTRIDTTRTIRAPHGTALTCKSWLTEAPYRMIQNNLDPAVAENPAELVVYGGIGRAARNWECFDAILRALRDLNDNETLLVQSGKPVGVFPTHPDAPRVLIANSNLVPAWSNWEHFNELDKKGLMMYGQMTAGSWIYIGSQGIVQGTYETFVEMGRQHYNGSLKGKWILTAGLGGMGGAQPLAASLAGACSLNIECQQSRIDFRLKTRYVDEQATDLDDALARIETYTKAGEAKSIALLGNAADVLPELVRRGAKPDAVTDQTSAHDPINGYLPQGWTVEQWFERRKSDPNGTRDAAKKSMKNHVEAMLAFHAQGIPTFDYGNNIRQMAKDEGCTNAFDFPGFVPAFVRPLFCRGVGPFRWVALSGDPEDIMKTDAKVKELIPDDPHLHNWLDMAEQRISFQGLPARICWVGLGQRHKLGLAFNEMVRKGELKAPIVIGRDHLDSGSVASPNRETEAMKDGSDAVSDWPLLNALLNTAGGATWVSFHHGGGVGMGYSQHSGVVIVCDGTEAADKRIARVLWNDPGTGVMRHADAGYDIAIQCAKEQGLKLPMV
;
A
#
# COMPACT_ATOMS: atom_id res chain seq x y z
N MET A 1 13.84 -24.40 -20.62
CA MET A 1 13.65 -22.99 -21.04
C MET A 1 12.25 -22.58 -20.60
N ASN A 2 12.12 -21.75 -19.57
CA ASN A 2 10.82 -21.25 -19.16
C ASN A 2 10.39 -20.19 -20.17
N ALA A 3 9.26 -20.44 -20.86
CA ALA A 3 8.68 -19.48 -21.79
C ALA A 3 8.32 -18.18 -21.04
N PRO A 4 8.34 -17.02 -21.71
CA PRO A 4 7.84 -15.78 -21.14
C PRO A 4 6.39 -16.00 -20.67
N THR A 5 5.96 -15.25 -19.66
CA THR A 5 4.61 -15.35 -19.09
C THR A 5 3.59 -15.36 -20.22
N ARG A 6 2.94 -16.52 -20.44
CA ARG A 6 1.94 -16.63 -21.49
C ARG A 6 0.72 -15.83 -21.07
N ILE A 7 0.42 -14.77 -21.80
CA ILE A 7 -0.80 -13.99 -21.61
C ILE A 7 -1.99 -14.91 -21.84
N ASP A 8 -2.86 -15.02 -20.85
CA ASP A 8 -4.08 -15.80 -20.97
C ASP A 8 -5.31 -14.91 -20.77
N THR A 9 -5.86 -14.43 -21.85
CA THR A 9 -7.07 -13.59 -21.87
C THR A 9 -8.36 -14.39 -21.73
N THR A 10 -8.28 -15.72 -21.71
CA THR A 10 -9.47 -16.61 -21.67
C THR A 10 -9.91 -16.92 -20.24
N ARG A 11 -9.04 -16.69 -19.25
CA ARG A 11 -9.29 -17.03 -17.85
C ARG A 11 -9.87 -15.85 -17.09
N THR A 12 -10.97 -16.08 -16.40
CA THR A 12 -11.53 -15.17 -15.39
C THR A 12 -11.39 -15.83 -14.03
N ILE A 13 -10.57 -15.24 -13.16
CA ILE A 13 -10.34 -15.77 -11.82
C ILE A 13 -11.23 -15.02 -10.82
N ARG A 14 -11.90 -15.76 -9.95
CA ARG A 14 -12.64 -15.24 -8.79
C ARG A 14 -12.46 -16.18 -7.61
N ALA A 15 -12.34 -15.59 -6.43
CA ALA A 15 -12.28 -16.37 -5.20
C ALA A 15 -13.61 -17.09 -4.94
N PRO A 16 -13.61 -18.34 -4.45
CA PRO A 16 -14.81 -18.96 -3.90
C PRO A 16 -15.37 -18.16 -2.72
N HIS A 17 -16.68 -18.20 -2.56
CA HIS A 17 -17.42 -17.54 -1.48
C HIS A 17 -18.13 -18.56 -0.59
N GLY A 18 -18.57 -18.14 0.60
CA GLY A 18 -19.36 -18.95 1.51
C GLY A 18 -18.54 -19.94 2.33
N THR A 19 -19.20 -20.98 2.83
CA THR A 19 -18.65 -21.91 3.83
C THR A 19 -18.08 -23.20 3.24
N ALA A 20 -18.27 -23.48 1.94
CA ALA A 20 -17.75 -24.68 1.31
C ALA A 20 -16.23 -24.58 1.13
N LEU A 21 -15.51 -25.59 1.63
CA LEU A 21 -14.06 -25.68 1.49
C LEU A 21 -13.68 -26.34 0.18
N THR A 22 -12.70 -25.76 -0.51
CA THR A 22 -11.98 -26.38 -1.62
C THR A 22 -10.73 -27.11 -1.12
N CYS A 23 -10.12 -26.56 -0.06
CA CYS A 23 -8.95 -27.09 0.62
C CYS A 23 -9.33 -27.94 1.85
N LYS A 24 -8.34 -28.50 2.55
CA LYS A 24 -8.59 -29.40 3.69
C LYS A 24 -9.00 -28.65 4.97
N SER A 25 -8.60 -27.40 5.11
CA SER A 25 -8.93 -26.57 6.29
C SER A 25 -9.06 -25.09 5.90
N TRP A 26 -9.58 -24.28 6.82
CA TRP A 26 -9.61 -22.84 6.64
C TRP A 26 -8.21 -22.20 6.59
N LEU A 27 -7.22 -22.83 7.21
CA LEU A 27 -5.83 -22.33 7.19
C LEU A 27 -5.18 -22.42 5.79
N THR A 28 -5.63 -23.37 4.97
CA THR A 28 -5.18 -23.54 3.58
C THR A 28 -6.18 -22.96 2.57
N GLU A 29 -7.47 -22.91 2.91
CA GLU A 29 -8.50 -22.25 2.10
C GLU A 29 -8.32 -20.74 2.02
N ALA A 30 -7.90 -20.09 3.13
CA ALA A 30 -7.71 -18.65 3.15
C ALA A 30 -6.67 -18.16 2.12
N PRO A 31 -5.41 -18.65 2.09
CA PRO A 31 -4.48 -18.26 1.03
C PRO A 31 -4.94 -18.69 -0.36
N TYR A 32 -5.66 -19.82 -0.49
CA TYR A 32 -6.26 -20.27 -1.75
C TYR A 32 -7.28 -19.26 -2.31
N ARG A 33 -8.16 -18.71 -1.46
CA ARG A 33 -9.11 -17.65 -1.85
C ARG A 33 -8.41 -16.33 -2.11
N MET A 34 -7.47 -15.97 -1.26
CA MET A 34 -6.83 -14.67 -1.33
C MET A 34 -5.94 -14.48 -2.56
N ILE A 35 -5.20 -15.49 -3.01
CA ILE A 35 -4.44 -15.39 -4.27
C ILE A 35 -5.39 -15.25 -5.48
N GLN A 36 -6.56 -15.90 -5.46
CA GLN A 36 -7.58 -15.76 -6.49
C GLN A 36 -8.28 -14.41 -6.43
N ASN A 37 -8.55 -13.90 -5.21
CA ASN A 37 -9.11 -12.56 -5.02
C ASN A 37 -8.18 -11.47 -5.60
N ASN A 38 -6.86 -11.65 -5.47
CA ASN A 38 -5.89 -10.71 -6.07
C ASN A 38 -6.00 -10.63 -7.60
N LEU A 39 -6.53 -11.66 -8.24
CA LEU A 39 -6.68 -11.73 -9.71
C LEU A 39 -8.14 -11.54 -10.17
N ASP A 40 -9.06 -11.25 -9.27
CA ASP A 40 -10.42 -10.86 -9.65
C ASP A 40 -10.36 -9.64 -10.57
N PRO A 41 -11.11 -9.64 -11.69
CA PRO A 41 -11.13 -8.50 -12.62
C PRO A 41 -11.53 -7.16 -12.00
N ALA A 42 -12.22 -7.19 -10.85
CA ALA A 42 -12.53 -5.97 -10.08
C ALA A 42 -11.35 -5.48 -9.22
N VAL A 43 -10.34 -6.31 -9.01
CA VAL A 43 -9.17 -6.07 -8.15
C VAL A 43 -7.92 -5.80 -8.96
N ALA A 44 -7.58 -6.69 -9.91
CA ALA A 44 -6.32 -6.68 -10.64
C ALA A 44 -6.31 -5.66 -11.79
N GLU A 45 -5.17 -4.97 -11.97
CA GLU A 45 -4.95 -4.06 -13.10
C GLU A 45 -4.86 -4.81 -14.44
N ASN A 46 -4.19 -5.96 -14.46
CA ASN A 46 -4.07 -6.81 -15.65
C ASN A 46 -4.05 -8.30 -15.26
N PRO A 47 -5.23 -8.90 -15.00
CA PRO A 47 -5.31 -10.29 -14.57
C PRO A 47 -4.78 -11.28 -15.61
N ALA A 48 -4.85 -10.97 -16.92
CA ALA A 48 -4.34 -11.83 -17.98
C ALA A 48 -2.82 -12.07 -17.90
N GLU A 49 -2.09 -11.12 -17.31
CA GLU A 49 -0.65 -11.18 -17.06
C GLU A 49 -0.32 -11.45 -15.57
N LEU A 50 -1.31 -11.82 -14.75
CA LEU A 50 -1.18 -12.01 -13.31
C LEU A 50 -0.79 -10.74 -12.54
N VAL A 51 -0.91 -9.56 -13.15
CA VAL A 51 -0.56 -8.27 -12.55
C VAL A 51 -1.70 -7.77 -11.70
N VAL A 52 -1.42 -7.60 -10.42
CA VAL A 52 -2.40 -7.13 -9.42
C VAL A 52 -2.43 -5.60 -9.39
N TYR A 53 -1.26 -4.96 -9.18
CA TYR A 53 -1.12 -3.50 -9.23
C TYR A 53 0.33 -3.06 -9.43
N GLY A 54 0.53 -1.76 -9.62
CA GLY A 54 1.87 -1.14 -9.73
C GLY A 54 2.59 -1.49 -11.03
N GLY A 55 1.86 -1.80 -12.08
CA GLY A 55 2.36 -2.05 -13.44
C GLY A 55 2.96 -3.44 -13.66
N ILE A 56 3.71 -3.99 -12.71
CA ILE A 56 4.39 -5.31 -12.83
C ILE A 56 4.28 -6.17 -11.58
N GLY A 57 3.57 -5.73 -10.54
CA GLY A 57 3.37 -6.48 -9.30
C GLY A 57 2.44 -7.68 -9.48
N ARG A 58 3.01 -8.90 -9.47
CA ARG A 58 2.29 -10.15 -9.80
C ARG A 58 1.93 -10.97 -8.55
N ALA A 59 0.86 -11.72 -8.63
CA ALA A 59 0.43 -12.68 -7.61
C ALA A 59 1.17 -14.02 -7.71
N ALA A 60 1.55 -14.44 -8.92
CA ALA A 60 2.31 -15.64 -9.21
C ALA A 60 3.26 -15.38 -10.39
N ARG A 61 4.31 -16.21 -10.53
CA ARG A 61 5.35 -16.02 -11.54
C ARG A 61 4.81 -16.13 -12.96
N ASN A 62 3.98 -17.13 -13.21
CA ASN A 62 3.27 -17.40 -14.45
C ASN A 62 2.04 -18.27 -14.16
N TRP A 63 1.23 -18.55 -15.17
CA TRP A 63 0.01 -19.33 -15.02
C TRP A 63 0.23 -20.77 -14.55
N GLU A 64 1.32 -21.42 -15.00
CA GLU A 64 1.70 -22.76 -14.53
C GLU A 64 1.99 -22.76 -13.02
N CYS A 65 2.74 -21.76 -12.56
CA CYS A 65 3.01 -21.57 -11.12
C CYS A 65 1.75 -21.25 -10.33
N PHE A 66 0.85 -20.41 -10.86
CA PHE A 66 -0.43 -20.12 -10.23
C PHE A 66 -1.25 -21.41 -10.03
N ASP A 67 -1.41 -22.20 -11.07
CA ASP A 67 -2.15 -23.48 -10.99
C ASP A 67 -1.47 -24.48 -10.03
N ALA A 68 -0.14 -24.49 -9.98
CA ALA A 68 0.61 -25.33 -9.06
C ALA A 68 0.45 -24.89 -7.60
N ILE A 69 0.40 -23.56 -7.33
CA ILE A 69 0.09 -23.02 -5.99
C ILE A 69 -1.31 -23.48 -5.56
N LEU A 70 -2.32 -23.34 -6.43
CA LEU A 70 -3.68 -23.75 -6.09
C LEU A 70 -3.78 -25.26 -5.81
N ARG A 71 -3.09 -26.10 -6.59
CA ARG A 71 -3.04 -27.55 -6.34
C ARG A 71 -2.36 -27.85 -5.00
N ALA A 72 -1.20 -27.23 -4.75
CA ALA A 72 -0.48 -27.45 -3.50
C ALA A 72 -1.31 -27.06 -2.28
N LEU A 73 -2.02 -25.92 -2.31
CA LEU A 73 -2.87 -25.48 -1.21
C LEU A 73 -4.06 -26.41 -0.94
N ARG A 74 -4.64 -27.01 -1.99
CA ARG A 74 -5.70 -28.02 -1.83
C ARG A 74 -5.21 -29.29 -1.13
N ASP A 75 -3.98 -29.69 -1.41
CA ASP A 75 -3.42 -30.95 -0.91
C ASP A 75 -2.68 -30.78 0.42
N LEU A 76 -2.36 -29.53 0.84
CA LEU A 76 -1.58 -29.21 2.02
C LEU A 76 -2.30 -29.65 3.31
N ASN A 77 -1.55 -30.26 4.22
CA ASN A 77 -2.04 -30.61 5.55
C ASN A 77 -1.72 -29.49 6.56
N ASP A 78 -2.43 -29.48 7.71
CA ASP A 78 -2.24 -28.45 8.74
C ASP A 78 -0.92 -28.54 9.51
N ASN A 79 -0.12 -29.57 9.27
CA ASN A 79 1.25 -29.74 9.80
C ASN A 79 2.31 -29.63 8.70
N GLU A 80 1.99 -29.03 7.56
CA GLU A 80 2.88 -28.81 6.43
C GLU A 80 2.97 -27.33 6.08
N THR A 81 4.08 -26.93 5.48
CA THR A 81 4.32 -25.57 5.00
C THR A 81 4.74 -25.59 3.53
N LEU A 82 4.03 -24.84 2.72
CA LEU A 82 4.37 -24.57 1.32
C LEU A 82 5.38 -23.41 1.24
N LEU A 83 6.48 -23.64 0.51
CA LEU A 83 7.45 -22.59 0.20
C LEU A 83 7.21 -22.04 -1.21
N VAL A 84 7.17 -20.70 -1.33
CA VAL A 84 6.97 -19.98 -2.58
C VAL A 84 8.12 -19.00 -2.82
N GLN A 85 8.87 -19.23 -3.89
CA GLN A 85 10.00 -18.38 -4.29
C GLN A 85 9.63 -17.57 -5.51
N SER A 86 9.54 -16.26 -5.36
CA SER A 86 9.16 -15.33 -6.44
C SER A 86 8.00 -15.89 -7.28
N GLY A 87 6.89 -16.18 -6.62
CA GLY A 87 5.66 -16.67 -7.21
C GLY A 87 5.67 -18.10 -7.77
N LYS A 88 6.71 -18.89 -7.48
CA LYS A 88 6.81 -20.32 -7.84
C LYS A 88 6.74 -21.18 -6.58
N PRO A 89 5.81 -22.15 -6.48
CA PRO A 89 5.84 -23.15 -5.41
C PRO A 89 7.03 -24.07 -5.61
N VAL A 90 7.90 -24.15 -4.61
CA VAL A 90 9.19 -24.87 -4.74
C VAL A 90 9.30 -26.08 -3.83
N GLY A 91 8.47 -26.20 -2.81
CA GLY A 91 8.47 -27.37 -1.93
C GLY A 91 7.41 -27.30 -0.86
N VAL A 92 7.03 -28.47 -0.35
CA VAL A 92 6.19 -28.65 0.83
C VAL A 92 7.01 -29.41 1.87
N PHE A 93 7.05 -28.88 3.09
CA PHE A 93 7.85 -29.44 4.17
C PHE A 93 6.99 -29.74 5.39
N PRO A 94 7.26 -30.84 6.11
CA PRO A 94 6.63 -31.11 7.39
C PRO A 94 7.05 -30.02 8.39
N THR A 95 6.07 -29.51 9.12
CA THR A 95 6.24 -28.54 10.19
C THR A 95 5.37 -28.95 11.38
N HIS A 96 4.65 -28.03 11.98
CA HIS A 96 3.73 -28.31 13.08
C HIS A 96 2.45 -27.46 12.96
N PRO A 97 1.35 -27.78 13.65
CA PRO A 97 0.05 -27.11 13.48
C PRO A 97 0.08 -25.59 13.71
N ASP A 98 0.97 -25.08 14.58
CA ASP A 98 1.13 -23.64 14.82
C ASP A 98 2.06 -22.94 13.82
N ALA A 99 2.76 -23.68 12.94
CA ALA A 99 3.60 -23.06 11.91
C ALA A 99 2.78 -22.42 10.79
N PRO A 100 3.33 -21.44 10.07
CA PRO A 100 2.70 -20.91 8.87
C PRO A 100 2.42 -21.99 7.81
N ARG A 101 1.27 -21.88 7.15
CA ARG A 101 0.94 -22.77 6.01
C ARG A 101 1.69 -22.40 4.75
N VAL A 102 2.07 -21.11 4.60
CA VAL A 102 2.84 -20.64 3.45
C VAL A 102 3.94 -19.68 3.92
N LEU A 103 5.13 -19.87 3.37
CA LEU A 103 6.24 -18.93 3.48
C LEU A 103 6.63 -18.47 2.07
N ILE A 104 6.69 -17.15 1.88
CA ILE A 104 6.90 -16.51 0.60
C ILE A 104 8.15 -15.63 0.65
N ALA A 105 9.01 -15.74 -0.36
CA ALA A 105 10.09 -14.79 -0.59
C ALA A 105 10.02 -14.28 -2.03
N ASN A 106 9.90 -12.95 -2.21
CA ASN A 106 9.74 -12.34 -3.52
C ASN A 106 10.83 -11.31 -3.83
N SER A 107 11.36 -11.38 -5.05
CA SER A 107 12.24 -10.37 -5.65
C SER A 107 13.52 -10.05 -4.85
N ASN A 108 13.89 -10.89 -3.90
CA ASN A 108 15.09 -10.65 -3.09
C ASN A 108 16.36 -10.94 -3.91
N LEU A 109 17.21 -9.93 -3.99
CA LEU A 109 18.53 -10.00 -4.59
C LEU A 109 19.59 -9.66 -3.54
N VAL A 110 20.77 -10.23 -3.68
CA VAL A 110 21.93 -9.84 -2.88
C VAL A 110 22.22 -8.36 -3.15
N PRO A 111 22.51 -7.52 -2.13
CA PRO A 111 22.51 -6.05 -2.27
C PRO A 111 23.29 -5.49 -3.46
N ALA A 112 24.50 -5.99 -3.73
CA ALA A 112 25.30 -5.50 -4.85
C ALA A 112 24.68 -5.77 -6.25
N TRP A 113 23.73 -6.67 -6.36
CA TRP A 113 22.97 -7.01 -7.56
C TRP A 113 21.55 -6.49 -7.56
N SER A 114 21.14 -5.76 -6.52
CA SER A 114 19.77 -5.28 -6.34
C SER A 114 19.51 -4.01 -7.15
N ASN A 115 19.38 -4.17 -8.46
CA ASN A 115 19.02 -3.10 -9.39
C ASN A 115 18.04 -3.60 -10.46
N TRP A 116 17.36 -2.68 -11.13
CA TRP A 116 16.37 -3.00 -12.14
C TRP A 116 16.92 -3.76 -13.34
N GLU A 117 18.16 -3.46 -13.75
CA GLU A 117 18.78 -4.11 -14.90
C GLU A 117 18.93 -5.62 -14.67
N HIS A 118 19.56 -5.99 -13.56
CA HIS A 118 19.75 -7.39 -13.19
C HIS A 118 18.43 -8.09 -12.88
N PHE A 119 17.50 -7.42 -12.17
CA PHE A 119 16.17 -7.96 -11.91
C PHE A 119 15.44 -8.30 -13.22
N ASN A 120 15.42 -7.37 -14.18
CA ASN A 120 14.74 -7.56 -15.46
C ASN A 120 15.33 -8.71 -16.28
N GLU A 121 16.65 -8.91 -16.23
CA GLU A 121 17.29 -10.08 -16.85
C GLU A 121 16.80 -11.40 -16.24
N LEU A 122 16.69 -11.46 -14.91
CA LEU A 122 16.24 -12.66 -14.20
C LEU A 122 14.73 -12.91 -14.40
N ASP A 123 13.91 -11.87 -14.39
CA ASP A 123 12.48 -11.99 -14.70
C ASP A 123 12.25 -12.50 -16.11
N LYS A 124 12.98 -11.96 -17.09
CA LYS A 124 12.94 -12.42 -18.48
C LYS A 124 13.39 -13.88 -18.65
N LYS A 125 14.31 -14.35 -17.79
CA LYS A 125 14.73 -15.76 -17.73
C LYS A 125 13.72 -16.65 -16.98
N GLY A 126 12.65 -16.09 -16.42
CA GLY A 126 11.65 -16.82 -15.61
C GLY A 126 12.17 -17.29 -14.25
N LEU A 127 13.18 -16.61 -13.69
CA LEU A 127 13.79 -16.95 -12.40
C LEU A 127 13.24 -16.15 -11.23
N MET A 128 12.66 -14.99 -11.51
CA MET A 128 12.06 -14.09 -10.54
C MET A 128 10.72 -13.56 -11.00
N MET A 129 10.00 -12.91 -10.11
CA MET A 129 8.89 -12.02 -10.42
C MET A 129 8.89 -10.85 -9.45
N TYR A 130 8.33 -9.71 -9.87
CA TYR A 130 8.12 -8.58 -8.97
C TYR A 130 6.86 -8.83 -8.13
N GLY A 131 7.05 -9.43 -6.97
CA GLY A 131 5.99 -9.68 -5.98
C GLY A 131 5.79 -8.45 -5.10
N GLN A 132 5.29 -7.37 -5.69
CA GLN A 132 5.13 -6.09 -5.02
C GLN A 132 4.19 -6.21 -3.83
N MET A 133 4.73 -6.02 -2.61
CA MET A 133 3.97 -5.90 -1.35
C MET A 133 2.76 -6.85 -1.25
N THR A 134 1.57 -6.32 -1.05
CA THR A 134 0.32 -7.08 -0.89
C THR A 134 -0.12 -7.84 -2.14
N ALA A 135 0.39 -7.50 -3.32
CA ALA A 135 0.18 -8.30 -4.53
C ALA A 135 0.87 -9.67 -4.40
N GLY A 136 2.14 -9.69 -4.03
CA GLY A 136 2.93 -10.91 -3.88
C GLY A 136 2.68 -11.69 -2.61
N SER A 137 2.06 -11.09 -1.59
CA SER A 137 1.65 -11.74 -0.33
C SER A 137 0.16 -12.07 -0.27
N TRP A 138 -0.57 -11.85 -1.34
CA TRP A 138 -1.98 -12.23 -1.49
C TRP A 138 -2.91 -11.62 -0.43
N ILE A 139 -2.71 -10.35 -0.12
CA ILE A 139 -3.53 -9.61 0.85
C ILE A 139 -3.97 -8.23 0.32
N TYR A 140 -3.88 -8.03 -0.99
CA TYR A 140 -4.39 -6.81 -1.61
C TYR A 140 -5.93 -6.78 -1.59
N ILE A 141 -6.50 -5.67 -1.19
CA ILE A 141 -7.94 -5.48 -0.99
C ILE A 141 -8.53 -4.38 -1.89
N GLY A 142 -7.86 -4.08 -2.99
CA GLY A 142 -8.22 -2.96 -3.84
C GLY A 142 -7.69 -1.62 -3.31
N SER A 143 -8.20 -0.53 -3.87
CA SER A 143 -7.69 0.82 -3.63
C SER A 143 -8.03 1.40 -2.26
N GLN A 144 -8.93 0.80 -1.47
CA GLN A 144 -9.30 1.36 -0.17
C GLN A 144 -8.13 1.44 0.83
N GLY A 145 -7.14 0.54 0.71
CA GLY A 145 -5.97 0.56 1.58
C GLY A 145 -5.16 1.85 1.47
N ILE A 146 -4.91 2.29 0.24
CA ILE A 146 -4.18 3.55 0.00
C ILE A 146 -5.06 4.78 0.25
N VAL A 147 -6.38 4.69 0.04
CA VAL A 147 -7.31 5.79 0.38
C VAL A 147 -7.26 6.08 1.87
N GLN A 148 -7.30 5.04 2.70
CA GLN A 148 -7.26 5.18 4.15
C GLN A 148 -5.93 5.76 4.64
N GLY A 149 -4.78 5.25 4.19
CA GLY A 149 -3.47 5.79 4.57
C GLY A 149 -3.27 7.24 4.11
N THR A 150 -3.80 7.61 2.95
CA THR A 150 -3.77 8.99 2.46
C THR A 150 -4.69 9.90 3.28
N TYR A 151 -5.87 9.40 3.67
CA TYR A 151 -6.78 10.10 4.57
C TYR A 151 -6.10 10.41 5.92
N GLU A 152 -5.45 9.41 6.56
CA GLU A 152 -4.71 9.60 7.81
C GLU A 152 -3.62 10.68 7.66
N THR A 153 -2.88 10.65 6.55
CA THR A 153 -1.84 11.62 6.25
C THR A 153 -2.39 13.03 6.12
N PHE A 154 -3.49 13.23 5.39
CA PHE A 154 -4.09 14.55 5.19
C PHE A 154 -4.74 15.09 6.45
N VAL A 155 -5.37 14.24 7.25
CA VAL A 155 -5.93 14.65 8.54
C VAL A 155 -4.83 15.07 9.50
N GLU A 156 -3.74 14.31 9.57
CA GLU A 156 -2.59 14.68 10.41
C GLU A 156 -1.93 15.99 9.93
N MET A 157 -1.82 16.20 8.62
CA MET A 157 -1.39 17.47 8.06
C MET A 157 -2.33 18.61 8.47
N GLY A 158 -3.63 18.39 8.41
CA GLY A 158 -4.64 19.34 8.88
C GLY A 158 -4.49 19.68 10.37
N ARG A 159 -4.19 18.67 11.18
CA ARG A 159 -3.95 18.86 12.62
C ARG A 159 -2.70 19.69 12.89
N GLN A 160 -1.60 19.42 12.20
CA GLN A 160 -0.33 20.13 12.42
C GLN A 160 -0.34 21.56 11.88
N HIS A 161 -0.97 21.82 10.75
CA HIS A 161 -0.86 23.10 10.05
C HIS A 161 -2.14 23.95 10.05
N TYR A 162 -3.32 23.35 10.30
CA TYR A 162 -4.62 24.00 10.11
C TYR A 162 -5.62 23.79 11.26
N ASN A 163 -5.12 23.63 12.47
CA ASN A 163 -5.93 23.46 13.70
C ASN A 163 -6.98 22.33 13.59
N GLY A 164 -6.64 21.25 12.88
CA GLY A 164 -7.49 20.06 12.75
C GLY A 164 -8.58 20.14 11.70
N SER A 165 -8.63 21.20 10.87
CA SER A 165 -9.65 21.32 9.81
C SER A 165 -9.04 21.70 8.47
N LEU A 166 -9.42 20.93 7.43
CA LEU A 166 -9.05 21.24 6.04
C LEU A 166 -10.21 21.94 5.26
N LYS A 167 -11.25 22.35 5.95
CA LYS A 167 -12.36 23.09 5.32
C LYS A 167 -11.88 24.40 4.70
N GLY A 168 -12.18 24.61 3.42
CA GLY A 168 -11.73 25.78 2.66
C GLY A 168 -10.24 25.72 2.27
N LYS A 169 -9.58 24.56 2.42
CA LYS A 169 -8.21 24.31 2.02
C LYS A 169 -8.17 23.52 0.73
N TRP A 170 -7.04 23.62 -0.02
CA TRP A 170 -6.86 22.81 -1.21
C TRP A 170 -5.45 22.24 -1.33
N ILE A 171 -5.40 21.00 -1.85
CA ILE A 171 -4.20 20.20 -2.01
C ILE A 171 -3.89 20.09 -3.50
N LEU A 172 -2.64 20.38 -3.88
CA LEU A 172 -2.13 20.13 -5.22
C LEU A 172 -1.39 18.79 -5.23
N THR A 173 -1.75 17.91 -6.17
CA THR A 173 -1.10 16.62 -6.34
C THR A 173 -1.10 16.18 -7.80
N ALA A 174 -0.34 15.12 -8.12
CA ALA A 174 -0.31 14.54 -9.45
C ALA A 174 -0.35 13.01 -9.42
N GLY A 175 -0.87 12.43 -10.50
CA GLY A 175 -1.04 10.99 -10.68
C GLY A 175 -2.41 10.47 -10.26
N LEU A 176 -3.13 9.85 -11.23
CA LEU A 176 -4.42 9.17 -11.00
C LEU A 176 -4.36 7.67 -11.34
N GLY A 177 -3.16 7.10 -11.32
CA GLY A 177 -2.92 5.67 -11.48
C GLY A 177 -3.45 4.83 -10.31
N GLY A 178 -2.99 3.59 -10.19
CA GLY A 178 -3.43 2.66 -9.14
C GLY A 178 -3.34 3.25 -7.73
N MET A 179 -2.19 3.82 -7.39
CA MET A 179 -1.93 4.41 -6.07
C MET A 179 -2.35 5.89 -6.01
N GLY A 180 -1.91 6.72 -6.95
CA GLY A 180 -2.21 8.17 -6.98
C GLY A 180 -3.69 8.48 -7.09
N GLY A 181 -4.46 7.60 -7.72
CA GLY A 181 -5.92 7.75 -7.83
C GLY A 181 -6.67 7.76 -6.50
N ALA A 182 -6.03 7.41 -5.39
CA ALA A 182 -6.61 7.53 -4.05
C ALA A 182 -6.57 8.96 -3.49
N GLN A 183 -5.65 9.80 -3.96
CA GLN A 183 -5.43 11.15 -3.45
C GLN A 183 -6.70 12.03 -3.48
N PRO A 184 -7.44 12.13 -4.60
CA PRO A 184 -8.61 12.99 -4.66
C PRO A 184 -9.73 12.58 -3.68
N LEU A 185 -10.02 11.28 -3.58
CA LEU A 185 -11.03 10.80 -2.65
C LEU A 185 -10.61 11.04 -1.20
N ALA A 186 -9.36 10.73 -0.84
CA ALA A 186 -8.83 10.95 0.50
C ALA A 186 -8.86 12.44 0.88
N ALA A 187 -8.53 13.35 -0.03
CA ALA A 187 -8.62 14.79 0.20
C ALA A 187 -10.05 15.22 0.50
N SER A 188 -11.02 14.77 -0.33
CA SER A 188 -12.44 15.07 -0.12
C SER A 188 -12.96 14.52 1.21
N LEU A 189 -12.58 13.29 1.58
CA LEU A 189 -12.94 12.67 2.86
C LEU A 189 -12.33 13.41 4.06
N ALA A 190 -11.14 13.98 3.88
CA ALA A 190 -10.48 14.82 4.90
C ALA A 190 -11.02 16.25 4.95
N GLY A 191 -11.97 16.62 4.06
CA GLY A 191 -12.60 17.92 4.04
C GLY A 191 -11.90 18.99 3.19
N ALA A 192 -10.92 18.60 2.37
CA ALA A 192 -10.18 19.50 1.46
C ALA A 192 -10.66 19.43 0.03
N CYS A 193 -10.50 20.54 -0.72
CA CYS A 193 -10.47 20.47 -2.18
C CYS A 193 -9.14 19.86 -2.65
N SER A 194 -9.11 19.32 -3.87
CA SER A 194 -7.85 18.92 -4.49
C SER A 194 -7.81 19.21 -5.99
N LEU A 195 -6.65 19.60 -6.47
CA LEU A 195 -6.32 19.66 -7.90
C LEU A 195 -5.36 18.51 -8.22
N ASN A 196 -5.78 17.63 -9.11
CA ASN A 196 -5.12 16.38 -9.41
C ASN A 196 -4.70 16.36 -10.89
N ILE A 197 -3.41 16.42 -11.15
CA ILE A 197 -2.86 16.46 -12.50
C ILE A 197 -2.65 15.04 -13.01
N GLU A 198 -3.19 14.71 -14.19
CA GLU A 198 -3.01 13.40 -14.82
C GLU A 198 -2.79 13.56 -16.32
N CYS A 199 -1.79 12.83 -16.85
CA CYS A 199 -1.42 12.91 -18.25
C CYS A 199 -2.24 11.99 -19.19
N GLN A 200 -3.04 11.07 -18.64
CA GLN A 200 -3.83 10.11 -19.40
C GLN A 200 -5.32 10.29 -19.16
N GLN A 201 -6.06 10.69 -20.21
CA GLN A 201 -7.52 10.89 -20.12
C GLN A 201 -8.25 9.63 -19.62
N SER A 202 -7.83 8.44 -20.05
CA SER A 202 -8.48 7.19 -19.62
C SER A 202 -8.42 6.95 -18.10
N ARG A 203 -7.39 7.46 -17.43
CA ARG A 203 -7.29 7.38 -15.97
C ARG A 203 -8.25 8.36 -15.30
N ILE A 204 -8.38 9.58 -15.85
CA ILE A 204 -9.37 10.56 -15.37
C ILE A 204 -10.77 9.98 -15.52
N ASP A 205 -11.12 9.45 -16.70
CA ASP A 205 -12.44 8.84 -16.96
C ASP A 205 -12.76 7.73 -16.00
N PHE A 206 -11.77 6.87 -15.71
CA PHE A 206 -11.93 5.79 -14.75
C PHE A 206 -12.20 6.31 -13.33
N ARG A 207 -11.49 7.36 -12.90
CA ARG A 207 -11.67 7.93 -11.55
C ARG A 207 -12.97 8.71 -11.40
N LEU A 208 -13.45 9.37 -12.44
CA LEU A 208 -14.79 9.94 -12.50
C LEU A 208 -15.87 8.84 -12.39
N LYS A 209 -15.76 7.80 -13.21
CA LYS A 209 -16.68 6.65 -13.19
C LYS A 209 -16.74 5.95 -11.83
N THR A 210 -15.60 5.81 -11.18
CA THR A 210 -15.50 5.16 -9.86
C THR A 210 -15.74 6.12 -8.69
N ARG A 211 -16.03 7.40 -8.97
CA ARG A 211 -16.33 8.44 -7.99
C ARG A 211 -15.16 8.74 -7.02
N TYR A 212 -13.94 8.55 -7.50
CA TYR A 212 -12.73 8.96 -6.79
C TYR A 212 -12.37 10.42 -7.08
N VAL A 213 -12.74 10.91 -8.26
CA VAL A 213 -12.68 12.32 -8.66
C VAL A 213 -14.11 12.81 -8.88
N ASP A 214 -14.41 14.01 -8.41
CA ASP A 214 -15.75 14.60 -8.56
C ASP A 214 -15.94 15.22 -9.94
N GLU A 215 -14.94 15.96 -10.46
CA GLU A 215 -15.06 16.75 -11.69
C GLU A 215 -13.75 16.78 -12.49
N GLN A 216 -13.85 17.05 -13.79
CA GLN A 216 -12.71 17.37 -14.64
C GLN A 216 -12.79 18.83 -15.10
N ALA A 217 -11.71 19.57 -14.98
CA ALA A 217 -11.55 20.91 -15.55
C ALA A 217 -11.13 20.84 -17.02
N THR A 218 -11.55 21.82 -17.80
CA THR A 218 -11.22 21.92 -19.22
C THR A 218 -9.80 22.39 -19.47
N ASP A 219 -9.29 23.27 -18.60
CA ASP A 219 -7.96 23.83 -18.62
C ASP A 219 -7.54 24.31 -17.21
N LEU A 220 -6.35 24.89 -17.11
CA LEU A 220 -5.82 25.36 -15.83
C LEU A 220 -6.60 26.56 -15.26
N ASP A 221 -7.12 27.43 -16.10
CA ASP A 221 -7.89 28.60 -15.66
C ASP A 221 -9.25 28.15 -15.06
N ASP A 222 -9.94 27.24 -15.71
CA ASP A 222 -11.16 26.62 -15.22
C ASP A 222 -10.89 25.84 -13.91
N ALA A 223 -9.80 25.10 -13.82
CA ALA A 223 -9.41 24.38 -12.61
C ALA A 223 -9.25 25.33 -11.40
N LEU A 224 -8.50 26.41 -11.58
CA LEU A 224 -8.27 27.40 -10.52
C LEU A 224 -9.54 28.14 -10.13
N ALA A 225 -10.42 28.49 -11.08
CA ALA A 225 -11.71 29.13 -10.81
C ALA A 225 -12.64 28.21 -9.98
N ARG A 226 -12.68 26.92 -10.29
CA ARG A 226 -13.44 25.91 -9.51
C ARG A 226 -12.87 25.77 -8.10
N ILE A 227 -11.53 25.62 -7.96
CA ILE A 227 -10.87 25.55 -6.64
C ILE A 227 -11.23 26.78 -5.80
N GLU A 228 -11.14 27.98 -6.36
CA GLU A 228 -11.49 29.21 -5.65
C GLU A 228 -12.96 29.21 -5.21
N THR A 229 -13.87 28.78 -6.06
CA THR A 229 -15.30 28.70 -5.77
C THR A 229 -15.58 27.73 -4.61
N TYR A 230 -15.06 26.51 -4.68
CA TYR A 230 -15.32 25.48 -3.68
C TYR A 230 -14.62 25.77 -2.33
N THR A 231 -13.40 26.29 -2.37
CA THR A 231 -12.70 26.67 -1.13
C THR A 231 -13.41 27.81 -0.40
N LYS A 232 -13.91 28.84 -1.11
CA LYS A 232 -14.73 29.91 -0.53
C LYS A 232 -16.04 29.40 0.05
N ALA A 233 -16.67 28.42 -0.60
CA ALA A 233 -17.89 27.79 -0.10
C ALA A 233 -17.63 26.81 1.06
N GLY A 234 -16.38 26.42 1.28
CA GLY A 234 -16.02 25.39 2.25
C GLY A 234 -16.48 23.99 1.84
N GLU A 235 -16.64 23.76 0.54
CA GLU A 235 -16.98 22.47 -0.04
C GLU A 235 -15.72 21.67 -0.39
N ALA A 236 -15.71 20.39 -0.05
CA ALA A 236 -14.62 19.48 -0.40
C ALA A 236 -14.90 18.82 -1.75
N LYS A 237 -14.22 19.29 -2.78
CA LYS A 237 -14.33 18.79 -4.16
C LYS A 237 -12.97 18.44 -4.74
N SER A 238 -12.91 17.32 -5.45
CA SER A 238 -11.71 16.88 -6.16
C SER A 238 -11.85 17.19 -7.66
N ILE A 239 -10.85 17.85 -8.22
CA ILE A 239 -10.82 18.28 -9.61
C ILE A 239 -9.63 17.64 -10.31
N ALA A 240 -9.87 16.95 -11.42
CA ALA A 240 -8.82 16.44 -12.31
C ALA A 240 -8.51 17.47 -13.40
N LEU A 241 -7.24 17.57 -13.76
CA LEU A 241 -6.78 18.34 -14.92
C LEU A 241 -5.92 17.45 -15.81
N LEU A 242 -6.28 17.34 -17.09
CA LEU A 242 -5.44 16.65 -18.07
C LEU A 242 -4.20 17.50 -18.36
N GLY A 243 -3.02 16.98 -18.06
CA GLY A 243 -1.77 17.67 -18.26
C GLY A 243 -0.56 16.89 -17.73
N ASN A 244 0.62 17.39 -18.05
CA ASN A 244 1.86 16.88 -17.49
C ASN A 244 2.23 17.67 -16.24
N ALA A 245 2.42 17.00 -15.10
CA ALA A 245 2.76 17.65 -13.83
C ALA A 245 4.06 18.48 -13.93
N ALA A 246 5.04 18.01 -14.73
CA ALA A 246 6.29 18.73 -14.97
C ALA A 246 6.11 20.05 -15.74
N ASP A 247 4.96 20.25 -16.41
CA ASP A 247 4.59 21.51 -17.05
C ASP A 247 3.67 22.34 -16.16
N VAL A 248 2.66 21.70 -15.55
CA VAL A 248 1.59 22.39 -14.81
C VAL A 248 2.11 22.97 -13.49
N LEU A 249 2.93 22.24 -12.72
CA LEU A 249 3.42 22.74 -11.43
C LEU A 249 4.34 23.98 -11.59
N PRO A 250 5.33 24.00 -12.52
CA PRO A 250 6.09 25.22 -12.79
C PRO A 250 5.22 26.40 -13.21
N GLU A 251 4.17 26.18 -14.02
CA GLU A 251 3.23 27.21 -14.42
C GLU A 251 2.40 27.76 -13.23
N LEU A 252 1.98 26.91 -12.32
CA LEU A 252 1.31 27.32 -11.09
C LEU A 252 2.23 28.18 -10.20
N VAL A 253 3.51 27.81 -10.08
CA VAL A 253 4.52 28.63 -9.38
C VAL A 253 4.65 30.00 -10.05
N ARG A 254 4.77 30.03 -11.39
CA ARG A 254 4.88 31.28 -12.15
C ARG A 254 3.65 32.18 -11.99
N ARG A 255 2.45 31.62 -11.86
CA ARG A 255 1.20 32.34 -11.61
C ARG A 255 1.02 32.79 -10.17
N GLY A 256 1.91 32.40 -9.27
CA GLY A 256 1.81 32.71 -7.84
C GLY A 256 0.65 31.99 -7.14
N ALA A 257 0.26 30.81 -7.63
CA ALA A 257 -0.76 29.98 -6.98
C ALA A 257 -0.29 29.58 -5.57
N LYS A 258 -1.24 29.53 -4.63
CA LYS A 258 -0.96 29.22 -3.22
C LYS A 258 -1.82 28.04 -2.77
N PRO A 259 -1.46 26.80 -3.12
CA PRO A 259 -2.06 25.63 -2.49
C PRO A 259 -1.78 25.62 -0.98
N ASP A 260 -2.68 25.02 -0.22
CA ASP A 260 -2.47 24.81 1.22
C ASP A 260 -1.55 23.61 1.49
N ALA A 261 -1.42 22.70 0.53
CA ALA A 261 -0.40 21.64 0.54
C ALA A 261 -0.04 21.21 -0.88
N VAL A 262 1.19 20.71 -1.05
CA VAL A 262 1.67 20.13 -2.32
C VAL A 262 2.23 18.75 -2.07
N THR A 263 1.80 17.79 -2.86
CA THR A 263 2.32 16.42 -2.82
C THR A 263 2.39 15.81 -4.23
N ASP A 264 2.92 14.59 -4.34
CA ASP A 264 2.99 13.87 -5.61
C ASP A 264 2.88 12.36 -5.37
N GLN A 265 2.09 11.71 -6.21
CA GLN A 265 2.01 10.25 -6.28
C GLN A 265 1.93 9.74 -7.73
N THR A 266 2.68 10.36 -8.63
CA THR A 266 2.96 9.80 -9.96
C THR A 266 3.74 8.49 -9.81
N SER A 267 3.75 7.65 -10.84
CA SER A 267 4.52 6.39 -10.80
C SER A 267 6.01 6.62 -11.11
N ALA A 268 6.62 7.60 -10.44
CA ALA A 268 8.00 8.03 -10.66
C ALA A 268 9.05 6.95 -10.37
N HIS A 269 8.72 5.94 -9.55
CA HIS A 269 9.59 4.78 -9.27
C HIS A 269 9.92 3.92 -10.51
N ASP A 270 9.11 4.03 -11.57
CA ASP A 270 9.36 3.41 -12.87
C ASP A 270 9.46 4.51 -13.94
N PRO A 271 10.65 5.06 -14.20
CA PRO A 271 10.81 6.17 -15.12
C PRO A 271 10.54 5.81 -16.57
N ILE A 272 10.49 4.51 -16.92
CA ILE A 272 10.22 4.07 -18.29
C ILE A 272 8.72 3.98 -18.54
N ASN A 273 7.98 3.33 -17.63
CA ASN A 273 6.57 3.01 -17.83
C ASN A 273 5.61 3.87 -16.98
N GLY A 274 6.13 4.61 -16.01
CA GLY A 274 5.35 5.29 -15.00
C GLY A 274 5.27 6.81 -15.11
N TYR A 275 6.15 7.47 -15.86
CA TYR A 275 6.23 8.93 -15.93
C TYR A 275 6.36 9.44 -17.38
N LEU A 276 5.42 10.28 -17.80
CA LEU A 276 5.41 10.89 -19.14
C LEU A 276 6.49 11.98 -19.25
N PRO A 277 7.48 11.86 -20.17
CA PRO A 277 8.44 12.92 -20.41
C PRO A 277 7.78 14.20 -20.93
N GLN A 278 8.30 15.37 -20.51
CA GLN A 278 7.85 16.67 -21.02
C GLN A 278 7.96 16.78 -22.53
N GLY A 279 6.96 17.41 -23.15
CA GLY A 279 6.90 17.63 -24.58
C GLY A 279 6.60 16.38 -25.41
N TRP A 280 6.34 15.23 -24.77
CA TRP A 280 5.90 14.02 -25.47
C TRP A 280 4.41 13.85 -25.37
N THR A 281 3.79 13.27 -26.43
CA THR A 281 2.44 12.75 -26.31
C THR A 281 2.44 11.36 -25.65
N VAL A 282 1.30 10.93 -25.15
CA VAL A 282 1.15 9.59 -24.57
C VAL A 282 1.46 8.48 -25.59
N GLU A 283 1.08 8.70 -26.86
CA GLU A 283 1.37 7.77 -27.97
C GLU A 283 2.87 7.67 -28.23
N GLN A 284 3.55 8.82 -28.29
CA GLN A 284 5.01 8.86 -28.46
C GLN A 284 5.74 8.14 -27.30
N TRP A 285 5.25 8.34 -26.08
CA TRP A 285 5.79 7.65 -24.91
C TRP A 285 5.59 6.13 -25.01
N PHE A 286 4.38 5.68 -25.37
CA PHE A 286 4.08 4.25 -25.51
C PHE A 286 4.89 3.56 -26.61
N GLU A 287 5.27 4.27 -27.65
CA GLU A 287 6.14 3.79 -28.70
C GLU A 287 7.61 3.79 -28.25
N ARG A 288 8.09 4.93 -27.73
CA ARG A 288 9.52 5.12 -27.40
C ARG A 288 9.97 4.28 -26.21
N ARG A 289 9.14 4.05 -25.21
CA ARG A 289 9.50 3.16 -24.08
C ARG A 289 9.82 1.71 -24.53
N LYS A 290 9.35 1.29 -25.71
CA LYS A 290 9.64 -0.02 -26.29
C LYS A 290 10.85 0.03 -27.23
N SER A 291 10.95 1.08 -28.05
CA SER A 291 12.01 1.23 -29.05
C SER A 291 13.30 1.83 -28.48
N ASP A 292 13.20 2.72 -27.50
CA ASP A 292 14.33 3.38 -26.82
C ASP A 292 14.05 3.54 -25.31
N PRO A 293 14.10 2.47 -24.52
CA PRO A 293 13.84 2.53 -23.09
C PRO A 293 14.83 3.41 -22.33
N ASN A 294 16.10 3.46 -22.72
CA ASN A 294 17.11 4.28 -22.07
C ASN A 294 16.87 5.77 -22.29
N GLY A 295 16.63 6.19 -23.54
CA GLY A 295 16.27 7.58 -23.83
C GLY A 295 14.97 8.01 -23.18
N THR A 296 13.98 7.08 -23.05
CA THR A 296 12.73 7.33 -22.32
C THR A 296 12.99 7.55 -20.83
N ARG A 297 13.80 6.70 -20.20
CA ARG A 297 14.20 6.85 -18.79
C ARG A 297 14.85 8.21 -18.54
N ASP A 298 15.81 8.58 -19.37
CA ASP A 298 16.60 9.81 -19.19
C ASP A 298 15.71 11.06 -19.40
N ALA A 299 14.81 11.03 -20.38
CA ALA A 299 13.84 12.11 -20.61
C ALA A 299 12.82 12.24 -19.45
N ALA A 300 12.35 11.12 -18.91
CA ALA A 300 11.44 11.11 -17.77
C ALA A 300 12.10 11.66 -16.50
N LYS A 301 13.34 11.25 -16.18
CA LYS A 301 14.10 11.77 -15.04
C LYS A 301 14.32 13.27 -15.10
N LYS A 302 14.67 13.82 -16.29
CA LYS A 302 14.76 15.27 -16.49
C LYS A 302 13.44 15.98 -16.22
N SER A 303 12.33 15.39 -16.63
CA SER A 303 10.99 15.92 -16.36
C SER A 303 10.63 15.87 -14.87
N MET A 304 10.99 14.79 -14.19
CA MET A 304 10.83 14.66 -12.74
C MET A 304 11.64 15.71 -11.97
N LYS A 305 12.85 16.05 -12.46
CA LYS A 305 13.63 17.15 -11.89
C LYS A 305 12.85 18.47 -11.92
N ASN A 306 12.27 18.84 -13.07
CA ASN A 306 11.49 20.08 -13.20
C ASN A 306 10.26 20.07 -12.28
N HIS A 307 9.62 18.92 -12.14
CA HIS A 307 8.49 18.73 -11.21
C HIS A 307 8.94 18.96 -9.75
N VAL A 308 10.04 18.33 -9.32
CA VAL A 308 10.58 18.48 -7.95
C VAL A 308 11.07 19.91 -7.69
N GLU A 309 11.69 20.59 -8.67
CA GLU A 309 12.10 21.99 -8.55
C GLU A 309 10.87 22.91 -8.31
N ALA A 310 9.73 22.64 -8.95
CA ALA A 310 8.49 23.35 -8.67
C ALA A 310 7.94 23.04 -7.27
N MET A 311 8.01 21.79 -6.81
CA MET A 311 7.65 21.44 -5.42
C MET A 311 8.55 22.17 -4.40
N LEU A 312 9.85 22.25 -4.66
CA LEU A 312 10.80 23.02 -3.82
C LEU A 312 10.46 24.51 -3.79
N ALA A 313 9.99 25.08 -4.92
CA ALA A 313 9.56 26.47 -4.96
C ALA A 313 8.31 26.73 -4.09
N PHE A 314 7.38 25.80 -4.01
CA PHE A 314 6.26 25.87 -3.06
C PHE A 314 6.73 25.69 -1.62
N HIS A 315 7.62 24.75 -1.36
CA HIS A 315 8.21 24.53 -0.04
C HIS A 315 8.92 25.80 0.48
N ALA A 316 9.69 26.47 -0.37
CA ALA A 316 10.38 27.71 -0.03
C ALA A 316 9.41 28.86 0.33
N GLN A 317 8.15 28.79 -0.07
CA GLN A 317 7.09 29.73 0.31
C GLN A 317 6.44 29.37 1.66
N GLY A 318 6.90 28.33 2.35
CA GLY A 318 6.33 27.83 3.60
C GLY A 318 5.06 26.99 3.43
N ILE A 319 4.76 26.54 2.21
CA ILE A 319 3.63 25.65 1.94
C ILE A 319 4.03 24.23 2.35
N PRO A 320 3.22 23.51 3.15
CA PRO A 320 3.44 22.10 3.45
C PRO A 320 3.63 21.30 2.17
N THR A 321 4.84 20.79 1.96
CA THR A 321 5.24 20.06 0.74
C THR A 321 5.88 18.75 1.13
N PHE A 322 5.43 17.65 0.52
CA PHE A 322 5.94 16.30 0.82
C PHE A 322 5.73 15.38 -0.38
N ASP A 323 6.61 14.40 -0.58
CA ASP A 323 6.31 13.32 -1.51
C ASP A 323 5.49 12.22 -0.82
N TYR A 324 4.73 11.48 -1.62
CA TYR A 324 3.92 10.37 -1.12
C TYR A 324 4.59 9.00 -1.33
N GLY A 325 5.93 8.96 -1.33
CA GLY A 325 6.71 7.72 -1.34
C GLY A 325 6.81 7.02 -2.69
N ASN A 326 6.95 7.80 -3.75
CA ASN A 326 7.09 7.31 -5.12
C ASN A 326 8.52 7.43 -5.70
N ASN A 327 9.47 7.82 -4.86
CA ASN A 327 10.90 7.98 -5.21
C ASN A 327 11.22 9.12 -6.21
N ILE A 328 10.31 10.06 -6.43
CA ILE A 328 10.52 11.17 -7.39
C ILE A 328 11.72 12.05 -7.00
N ARG A 329 11.95 12.28 -5.70
CA ARG A 329 13.08 13.07 -5.20
C ARG A 329 14.42 12.42 -5.56
N GLN A 330 14.53 11.10 -5.46
CA GLN A 330 15.76 10.39 -5.85
C GLN A 330 16.00 10.51 -7.36
N MET A 331 14.95 10.35 -8.16
CA MET A 331 15.06 10.52 -9.63
C MET A 331 15.52 11.92 -10.01
N ALA A 332 15.00 12.96 -9.34
CA ALA A 332 15.43 14.34 -9.54
C ALA A 332 16.87 14.57 -9.08
N LYS A 333 17.27 13.97 -7.94
CA LYS A 333 18.66 14.05 -7.44
C LYS A 333 19.66 13.43 -8.39
N ASP A 334 19.33 12.29 -8.99
CA ASP A 334 20.14 11.63 -9.99
C ASP A 334 20.41 12.54 -11.23
N GLU A 335 19.46 13.45 -11.52
CA GLU A 335 19.57 14.46 -12.59
C GLU A 335 20.18 15.81 -12.11
N GLY A 336 20.78 15.83 -10.93
CA GLY A 336 21.51 16.98 -10.39
C GLY A 336 20.69 17.98 -9.58
N CYS A 337 19.46 17.66 -9.19
CA CYS A 337 18.71 18.43 -8.19
C CYS A 337 19.24 18.07 -6.79
N THR A 338 20.34 18.71 -6.37
CA THR A 338 21.07 18.35 -5.14
C THR A 338 20.26 18.53 -3.87
N ASN A 339 19.29 19.46 -3.89
CA ASN A 339 18.39 19.78 -2.80
C ASN A 339 17.01 19.10 -2.89
N ALA A 340 16.86 18.04 -3.70
CA ALA A 340 15.59 17.34 -3.90
C ALA A 340 14.95 16.83 -2.59
N PHE A 341 15.74 16.61 -1.55
CA PHE A 341 15.30 16.13 -0.24
C PHE A 341 15.12 17.22 0.82
N ASP A 342 15.13 18.51 0.43
CA ASP A 342 14.88 19.62 1.39
C ASP A 342 13.44 19.62 1.90
N PHE A 343 12.47 19.08 1.16
CA PHE A 343 11.15 18.76 1.69
C PHE A 343 11.07 17.26 2.05
N PRO A 344 10.33 16.90 3.12
CA PRO A 344 10.27 15.52 3.60
C PRO A 344 9.34 14.63 2.75
N GLY A 345 9.44 13.32 2.95
CA GLY A 345 8.37 12.39 2.64
C GLY A 345 7.22 12.46 3.65
N PHE A 346 6.08 11.90 3.30
CA PHE A 346 4.87 11.91 4.16
C PHE A 346 5.07 11.19 5.50
N VAL A 347 5.93 10.19 5.56
CA VAL A 347 6.15 9.41 6.79
C VAL A 347 6.86 10.23 7.86
N PRO A 348 8.06 10.81 7.63
CA PRO A 348 8.69 11.65 8.64
C PRO A 348 7.87 12.92 8.95
N ALA A 349 7.10 13.44 7.97
CA ALA A 349 6.29 14.63 8.19
C ALA A 349 5.07 14.36 9.09
N PHE A 350 4.35 13.24 8.88
CA PHE A 350 3.02 13.06 9.48
C PHE A 350 2.82 11.70 10.16
N VAL A 351 3.43 10.63 9.69
CA VAL A 351 3.10 9.26 10.11
C VAL A 351 4.01 8.76 11.24
N ARG A 352 5.22 9.27 11.37
CA ARG A 352 6.22 8.82 12.36
C ARG A 352 5.69 8.72 13.80
N PRO A 353 4.95 9.69 14.35
CA PRO A 353 4.40 9.58 15.69
C PRO A 353 3.42 8.40 15.86
N LEU A 354 2.65 8.08 14.82
CA LEU A 354 1.75 6.93 14.78
C LEU A 354 2.55 5.63 14.79
N PHE A 355 3.59 5.52 13.95
CA PHE A 355 4.49 4.37 13.90
C PHE A 355 5.19 4.10 15.23
N CYS A 356 5.55 5.15 15.97
CA CYS A 356 6.10 5.03 17.33
C CYS A 356 5.15 4.32 18.31
N ARG A 357 3.85 4.30 18.04
CA ARG A 357 2.83 3.60 18.82
C ARG A 357 2.38 2.28 18.18
N GLY A 358 3.06 1.84 17.13
CA GLY A 358 2.66 0.68 16.33
C GLY A 358 1.34 0.87 15.59
N VAL A 359 0.86 2.12 15.50
CA VAL A 359 -0.36 2.45 14.72
C VAL A 359 -0.02 2.44 13.24
N GLY A 360 -0.75 1.63 12.51
CA GLY A 360 -0.57 1.46 11.08
C GLY A 360 -1.67 0.60 10.46
N PRO A 361 -1.53 0.28 9.17
CA PRO A 361 -2.59 -0.36 8.39
C PRO A 361 -2.92 -1.75 8.90
N PHE A 362 -4.16 -1.91 9.34
CA PHE A 362 -4.77 -3.16 9.78
C PHE A 362 -5.96 -3.46 8.89
N ARG A 363 -5.92 -4.56 8.14
CA ARG A 363 -6.96 -4.91 7.17
C ARG A 363 -7.54 -6.29 7.42
N TRP A 364 -8.80 -6.46 7.04
CA TRP A 364 -9.47 -7.76 7.11
C TRP A 364 -10.40 -8.00 5.93
N VAL A 365 -10.62 -9.27 5.64
CA VAL A 365 -11.39 -9.76 4.49
C VAL A 365 -12.38 -10.80 4.96
N ALA A 366 -13.64 -10.68 4.52
CA ALA A 366 -14.69 -11.65 4.79
C ALA A 366 -14.70 -12.76 3.72
N LEU A 367 -14.29 -13.97 4.09
CA LEU A 367 -14.26 -15.11 3.17
C LEU A 367 -15.65 -15.62 2.78
N SER A 368 -16.70 -15.18 3.48
CA SER A 368 -18.10 -15.44 3.11
C SER A 368 -18.48 -14.84 1.76
N GLY A 369 -17.80 -13.74 1.35
CA GLY A 369 -18.21 -12.92 0.22
C GLY A 369 -19.42 -12.02 0.52
N ASP A 370 -19.90 -11.99 1.77
CA ASP A 370 -21.04 -11.19 2.19
C ASP A 370 -20.58 -9.86 2.80
N PRO A 371 -20.95 -8.70 2.19
CA PRO A 371 -20.66 -7.39 2.75
C PRO A 371 -21.15 -7.17 4.18
N GLU A 372 -22.21 -7.86 4.62
CA GLU A 372 -22.75 -7.72 5.96
C GLU A 372 -21.75 -8.15 7.04
N ASP A 373 -20.90 -9.13 6.76
CA ASP A 373 -19.84 -9.53 7.69
C ASP A 373 -18.83 -8.39 7.93
N ILE A 374 -18.58 -7.55 6.94
CA ILE A 374 -17.75 -6.35 7.12
C ILE A 374 -18.49 -5.30 7.95
N MET A 375 -19.77 -5.05 7.71
CA MET A 375 -20.53 -4.08 8.51
C MET A 375 -20.59 -4.48 10.00
N LYS A 376 -20.73 -5.77 10.28
CA LYS A 376 -20.69 -6.30 11.67
C LYS A 376 -19.31 -6.12 12.30
N THR A 377 -18.24 -6.36 11.55
CA THR A 377 -16.87 -6.16 12.05
C THR A 377 -16.53 -4.67 12.20
N ASP A 378 -16.99 -3.79 11.32
CA ASP A 378 -16.87 -2.33 11.46
C ASP A 378 -17.56 -1.86 12.77
N ALA A 379 -18.75 -2.32 13.06
CA ALA A 379 -19.46 -2.04 14.30
C ALA A 379 -18.69 -2.55 15.54
N LYS A 380 -18.08 -3.74 15.45
CA LYS A 380 -17.24 -4.31 16.52
C LYS A 380 -15.97 -3.49 16.76
N VAL A 381 -15.35 -2.95 15.71
CA VAL A 381 -14.20 -2.03 15.86
C VAL A 381 -14.61 -0.78 16.63
N LYS A 382 -15.75 -0.15 16.29
CA LYS A 382 -16.27 1.03 17.00
C LYS A 382 -16.60 0.73 18.46
N GLU A 383 -17.15 -0.45 18.75
CA GLU A 383 -17.45 -0.91 20.12
C GLU A 383 -16.18 -1.05 20.96
N LEU A 384 -15.12 -1.63 20.42
CA LEU A 384 -13.88 -1.93 21.15
C LEU A 384 -12.92 -0.74 21.24
N ILE A 385 -13.07 0.25 20.37
CA ILE A 385 -12.27 1.48 20.35
C ILE A 385 -13.23 2.69 20.36
N PRO A 386 -13.94 2.92 21.48
CA PRO A 386 -14.99 3.95 21.54
C PRO A 386 -14.45 5.38 21.52
N ASP A 387 -13.21 5.59 21.96
CA ASP A 387 -12.64 6.92 22.21
C ASP A 387 -11.84 7.48 21.01
N ASP A 388 -12.02 6.90 19.81
CA ASP A 388 -11.37 7.36 18.58
C ASP A 388 -12.40 7.85 17.54
N PRO A 389 -12.86 9.10 17.66
CA PRO A 389 -13.86 9.65 16.73
C PRO A 389 -13.35 9.74 15.30
N HIS A 390 -12.05 9.80 15.12
CA HIS A 390 -11.41 9.84 13.82
C HIS A 390 -11.51 8.49 13.09
N LEU A 391 -11.20 7.40 13.80
CA LEU A 391 -11.42 6.03 13.34
C LEU A 391 -12.90 5.77 13.02
N HIS A 392 -13.82 6.22 13.89
CA HIS A 392 -15.25 6.07 13.65
C HIS A 392 -15.70 6.80 12.37
N ASN A 393 -15.26 8.05 12.20
CA ASN A 393 -15.56 8.83 10.99
C ASN A 393 -15.04 8.14 9.72
N TRP A 394 -13.83 7.58 9.75
CA TRP A 394 -13.30 6.79 8.64
C TRP A 394 -14.21 5.61 8.29
N LEU A 395 -14.61 4.81 9.28
CA LEU A 395 -15.47 3.63 9.06
C LEU A 395 -16.84 4.03 8.51
N ASP A 396 -17.46 5.08 9.05
CA ASP A 396 -18.75 5.60 8.57
C ASP A 396 -18.66 6.07 7.10
N MET A 397 -17.59 6.77 6.74
CA MET A 397 -17.36 7.20 5.36
C MET A 397 -17.04 6.03 4.43
N ALA A 398 -16.27 5.04 4.90
CA ALA A 398 -15.95 3.86 4.13
C ALA A 398 -17.19 3.04 3.78
N GLU A 399 -18.13 2.88 4.71
CA GLU A 399 -19.42 2.23 4.44
C GLU A 399 -20.20 2.92 3.31
N GLN A 400 -20.12 4.25 3.21
CA GLN A 400 -20.89 5.03 2.26
C GLN A 400 -20.17 5.21 0.90
N ARG A 401 -18.86 5.27 0.89
CA ARG A 401 -18.07 5.72 -0.26
C ARG A 401 -17.19 4.63 -0.89
N ILE A 402 -16.85 3.57 -0.17
CA ILE A 402 -15.98 2.52 -0.65
C ILE A 402 -16.81 1.34 -1.16
N SER A 403 -16.76 1.09 -2.45
CA SER A 403 -17.29 -0.14 -3.05
C SER A 403 -16.26 -1.27 -2.90
N PHE A 404 -16.71 -2.46 -2.51
CA PHE A 404 -15.82 -3.61 -2.41
C PHE A 404 -15.35 -4.05 -3.79
N GLN A 405 -14.07 -4.38 -3.87
CA GLN A 405 -13.43 -4.95 -5.04
C GLN A 405 -13.06 -6.42 -4.71
N GLY A 406 -13.70 -7.38 -5.37
CA GLY A 406 -13.58 -8.81 -5.03
C GLY A 406 -14.26 -9.16 -3.69
N LEU A 407 -13.59 -9.96 -2.85
CA LEU A 407 -14.08 -10.28 -1.52
C LEU A 407 -14.23 -9.01 -0.68
N PRO A 408 -15.35 -8.89 0.08
CA PRO A 408 -15.55 -7.74 0.96
C PRO A 408 -14.40 -7.58 1.96
N ALA A 409 -13.90 -6.37 2.10
CA ALA A 409 -12.75 -6.09 2.93
C ALA A 409 -12.85 -4.69 3.57
N ARG A 410 -12.11 -4.50 4.67
CA ARG A 410 -11.95 -3.21 5.34
C ARG A 410 -10.51 -3.03 5.78
N ILE A 411 -10.13 -1.77 5.96
CA ILE A 411 -8.89 -1.36 6.58
C ILE A 411 -9.17 -0.24 7.58
N CYS A 412 -8.41 -0.19 8.65
CA CYS A 412 -8.28 0.96 9.54
C CYS A 412 -6.86 1.01 10.11
N TRP A 413 -6.50 2.13 10.74
CA TRP A 413 -5.21 2.25 11.40
C TRP A 413 -5.38 2.09 12.91
N VAL A 414 -4.78 1.06 13.46
CA VAL A 414 -4.79 0.73 14.89
C VAL A 414 -3.42 0.22 15.34
N GLY A 415 -3.13 0.36 16.63
CA GLY A 415 -1.80 0.19 17.17
C GLY A 415 -1.58 -1.06 18.02
N LEU A 416 -0.42 -1.05 18.68
CA LEU A 416 -0.08 -2.03 19.71
C LEU A 416 -1.10 -1.95 20.85
N GLY A 417 -1.56 -3.10 21.32
CA GLY A 417 -2.61 -3.18 22.34
C GLY A 417 -4.05 -3.22 21.81
N GLN A 418 -4.26 -2.88 20.53
CA GLN A 418 -5.59 -2.87 19.89
C GLN A 418 -5.78 -4.04 18.91
N ARG A 419 -4.81 -4.31 18.02
CA ARG A 419 -4.95 -5.30 16.93
C ARG A 419 -5.32 -6.70 17.41
N HIS A 420 -4.67 -7.19 18.46
CA HIS A 420 -4.97 -8.53 18.99
C HIS A 420 -6.36 -8.61 19.61
N LYS A 421 -6.85 -7.54 20.24
CA LYS A 421 -8.22 -7.48 20.79
C LYS A 421 -9.26 -7.55 19.68
N LEU A 422 -9.03 -6.83 18.58
CA LEU A 422 -9.91 -6.90 17.41
C LEU A 422 -9.89 -8.28 16.78
N GLY A 423 -8.70 -8.87 16.59
CA GLY A 423 -8.58 -10.21 16.03
C GLY A 423 -9.27 -11.28 16.88
N LEU A 424 -9.10 -11.24 18.20
CA LEU A 424 -9.79 -12.15 19.13
C LEU A 424 -11.31 -11.96 19.08
N ALA A 425 -11.79 -10.72 19.01
CA ALA A 425 -13.21 -10.45 18.87
C ALA A 425 -13.79 -10.98 17.55
N PHE A 426 -13.08 -10.79 16.43
CA PHE A 426 -13.50 -11.36 15.16
C PHE A 426 -13.52 -12.89 15.18
N ASN A 427 -12.52 -13.51 15.82
CA ASN A 427 -12.49 -14.97 16.00
C ASN A 427 -13.66 -15.48 16.83
N GLU A 428 -14.03 -14.76 17.88
CA GLU A 428 -15.19 -15.08 18.71
C GLU A 428 -16.52 -14.91 17.95
N MET A 429 -16.65 -13.85 17.12
CA MET A 429 -17.82 -13.66 16.27
C MET A 429 -17.99 -14.81 15.25
N VAL A 430 -16.88 -15.32 14.69
CA VAL A 430 -16.90 -16.51 13.82
C VAL A 430 -17.36 -17.73 14.62
N ARG A 431 -16.79 -17.96 15.81
CA ARG A 431 -17.14 -19.08 16.71
C ARG A 431 -18.63 -19.11 17.07
N LYS A 432 -19.21 -17.95 17.31
CA LYS A 432 -20.64 -17.80 17.65
C LYS A 432 -21.57 -17.85 16.46
N GLY A 433 -21.04 -17.89 15.23
CA GLY A 433 -21.85 -17.85 14.01
C GLY A 433 -22.48 -16.48 13.73
N GLU A 434 -21.96 -15.40 14.35
CA GLU A 434 -22.35 -14.02 14.04
C GLU A 434 -21.85 -13.60 12.67
N LEU A 435 -20.69 -14.12 12.25
CA LEU A 435 -20.15 -14.01 10.91
C LEU A 435 -20.34 -15.33 10.14
N LYS A 436 -20.62 -15.23 8.85
CA LYS A 436 -21.00 -16.38 8.01
C LYS A 436 -19.84 -17.31 7.66
N ALA A 437 -18.61 -16.79 7.67
CA ALA A 437 -17.37 -17.54 7.38
C ALA A 437 -16.18 -16.86 8.08
N PRO A 438 -14.98 -17.49 8.08
CA PRO A 438 -13.78 -16.92 8.64
C PRO A 438 -13.40 -15.56 8.08
N ILE A 439 -12.68 -14.80 8.93
CA ILE A 439 -12.05 -13.53 8.59
C ILE A 439 -10.56 -13.73 8.40
N VAL A 440 -10.01 -13.19 7.34
CA VAL A 440 -8.56 -13.08 7.11
C VAL A 440 -8.12 -11.70 7.58
N ILE A 441 -7.14 -11.64 8.46
CA ILE A 441 -6.51 -10.40 8.91
C ILE A 441 -5.10 -10.32 8.35
N GLY A 442 -4.76 -9.17 7.78
CA GLY A 442 -3.42 -8.84 7.34
C GLY A 442 -3.14 -7.36 7.53
N ARG A 443 -2.05 -6.90 6.93
CA ARG A 443 -1.70 -5.49 6.93
C ARG A 443 -0.96 -5.10 5.66
N ASP A 444 -0.77 -3.80 5.46
CA ASP A 444 0.15 -3.32 4.43
C ASP A 444 1.60 -3.61 4.84
N HIS A 445 2.47 -3.82 3.86
CA HIS A 445 3.90 -4.00 4.08
C HIS A 445 4.61 -2.70 4.51
N LEU A 446 3.92 -1.56 4.43
CA LEU A 446 4.40 -0.25 4.90
C LEU A 446 4.22 -0.04 6.41
N ASP A 447 3.85 -1.06 7.16
CA ASP A 447 3.61 -0.97 8.59
C ASP A 447 4.88 -0.69 9.39
N SER A 448 4.72 -0.18 10.59
CA SER A 448 5.76 0.43 11.42
C SER A 448 6.99 -0.44 11.70
N GLY A 449 6.83 -1.76 11.80
CA GLY A 449 7.93 -2.71 12.11
C GLY A 449 8.39 -3.56 10.93
N SER A 450 7.75 -3.42 9.78
CA SER A 450 7.86 -4.40 8.69
C SER A 450 8.68 -3.96 7.49
N VAL A 451 9.28 -2.79 7.52
CA VAL A 451 9.89 -2.19 6.34
C VAL A 451 11.21 -1.48 6.66
N ALA A 452 12.14 -1.53 5.71
CA ALA A 452 13.30 -0.66 5.61
C ALA A 452 13.26 0.00 4.23
N SER A 453 13.00 1.30 4.20
CA SER A 453 12.83 2.10 2.98
C SER A 453 13.31 3.53 3.25
N PRO A 454 14.60 3.83 3.00
CA PRO A 454 15.22 5.11 3.36
C PRO A 454 14.57 6.34 2.74
N ASN A 455 13.93 6.18 1.57
CA ASN A 455 13.27 7.27 0.88
C ASN A 455 11.76 7.35 1.15
N ARG A 456 11.24 6.56 2.12
CA ARG A 456 9.80 6.55 2.45
C ARG A 456 9.53 6.25 3.93
N GLU A 457 9.30 4.97 4.31
CA GLU A 457 8.83 4.62 5.66
C GLU A 457 9.89 4.83 6.73
N THR A 458 11.16 4.66 6.40
CA THR A 458 12.27 4.80 7.34
C THR A 458 13.16 6.00 7.04
N GLU A 459 12.64 6.96 6.26
CA GLU A 459 13.31 8.23 6.02
C GLU A 459 13.51 9.00 7.33
N ALA A 460 14.71 9.54 7.51
CA ALA A 460 15.07 10.38 8.65
C ALA A 460 14.81 9.73 10.02
N MET A 461 15.21 8.48 10.19
CA MET A 461 15.20 7.84 11.50
C MET A 461 16.13 8.61 12.46
N LYS A 462 15.69 8.78 13.70
CA LYS A 462 16.38 9.62 14.69
C LYS A 462 17.84 9.21 14.95
N ASP A 463 18.13 7.92 14.81
CA ASP A 463 19.46 7.33 14.99
C ASP A 463 20.25 7.12 13.68
N GLY A 464 19.67 7.47 12.53
CA GLY A 464 20.28 7.27 11.21
C GLY A 464 20.17 5.83 10.67
N SER A 465 19.34 4.98 11.27
CA SER A 465 19.17 3.57 10.85
C SER A 465 18.22 3.38 9.65
N ASP A 466 18.05 4.37 8.79
CA ASP A 466 17.11 4.41 7.68
C ASP A 466 17.20 3.19 6.76
N ALA A 467 18.43 2.74 6.47
CA ALA A 467 18.69 1.66 5.54
C ALA A 467 18.94 0.29 6.19
N VAL A 468 18.78 0.17 7.51
CA VAL A 468 19.01 -1.09 8.22
C VAL A 468 17.84 -2.04 7.96
N SER A 469 18.08 -3.10 7.20
CA SER A 469 17.03 -4.06 6.82
C SER A 469 16.92 -5.29 7.74
N ASP A 470 17.66 -5.35 8.84
CA ASP A 470 17.47 -6.38 9.87
C ASP A 470 16.07 -6.33 10.47
N TRP A 471 15.47 -5.14 10.58
CA TRP A 471 14.18 -4.93 11.20
C TRP A 471 13.02 -5.67 10.50
N PRO A 472 12.80 -5.55 9.18
CA PRO A 472 11.77 -6.33 8.51
C PRO A 472 12.07 -7.83 8.46
N LEU A 473 13.34 -8.24 8.49
CA LEU A 473 13.73 -9.64 8.62
C LEU A 473 13.32 -10.19 10.00
N LEU A 474 13.65 -9.48 11.08
CA LEU A 474 13.24 -9.86 12.44
C LEU A 474 11.71 -9.88 12.58
N ASN A 475 11.01 -8.95 11.95
CA ASN A 475 9.55 -8.95 11.90
C ASN A 475 9.02 -10.24 11.26
N ALA A 476 9.52 -10.62 10.08
CA ALA A 476 9.10 -11.85 9.40
C ALA A 476 9.41 -13.11 10.22
N LEU A 477 10.61 -13.18 10.83
CA LEU A 477 11.02 -14.30 11.68
C LEU A 477 10.12 -14.41 12.92
N LEU A 478 9.84 -13.29 13.58
CA LEU A 478 8.97 -13.26 14.77
C LEU A 478 7.52 -13.65 14.42
N ASN A 479 6.97 -13.15 13.32
CA ASN A 479 5.63 -13.53 12.86
C ASN A 479 5.55 -15.02 12.51
N THR A 480 6.61 -15.59 11.94
CA THR A 480 6.73 -17.04 11.69
C THR A 480 6.74 -17.81 13.00
N ALA A 481 7.57 -17.43 13.97
CA ALA A 481 7.64 -18.04 15.28
C ALA A 481 6.34 -17.87 16.08
N GLY A 482 5.60 -16.78 15.86
CA GLY A 482 4.31 -16.48 16.50
C GLY A 482 3.15 -17.36 16.01
N GLY A 483 3.28 -17.98 14.84
CA GLY A 483 2.25 -18.84 14.26
C GLY A 483 1.28 -18.11 13.34
N ALA A 484 1.72 -17.10 12.59
CA ALA A 484 0.95 -16.50 11.51
C ALA A 484 0.54 -17.55 10.46
N THR A 485 -0.57 -17.35 9.77
CA THR A 485 -1.04 -18.31 8.77
C THR A 485 -0.16 -18.32 7.53
N TRP A 486 0.26 -17.14 7.06
CA TRP A 486 1.37 -17.02 6.10
C TRP A 486 2.19 -15.76 6.33
N VAL A 487 3.46 -15.86 5.97
CA VAL A 487 4.45 -14.79 6.13
C VAL A 487 5.20 -14.62 4.83
N SER A 488 5.57 -13.40 4.51
CA SER A 488 6.29 -13.08 3.29
C SER A 488 7.42 -12.09 3.53
N PHE A 489 8.46 -12.17 2.70
CA PHE A 489 9.55 -11.21 2.67
C PHE A 489 9.85 -10.80 1.24
N HIS A 490 9.95 -9.49 0.99
CA HIS A 490 10.03 -8.91 -0.34
C HIS A 490 11.12 -7.86 -0.44
N HIS A 491 11.60 -7.66 -1.66
CA HIS A 491 12.46 -6.55 -2.03
C HIS A 491 11.78 -5.70 -3.12
N GLY A 492 11.97 -4.39 -3.09
CA GLY A 492 11.35 -3.47 -4.05
C GLY A 492 10.12 -2.78 -3.47
N GLY A 493 9.00 -2.83 -4.15
CA GLY A 493 7.78 -2.12 -3.76
C GLY A 493 7.62 -0.78 -4.46
N GLY A 494 6.84 0.15 -3.89
CA GLY A 494 6.49 1.43 -4.53
C GLY A 494 7.63 2.41 -4.75
N VAL A 495 8.81 2.18 -4.18
CA VAL A 495 10.03 2.98 -4.38
C VAL A 495 11.02 2.35 -5.38
N GLY A 496 10.73 1.14 -5.85
CA GLY A 496 11.54 0.45 -6.84
C GLY A 496 12.59 -0.52 -6.29
N MET A 497 13.18 -1.30 -7.21
CA MET A 497 14.20 -2.30 -6.89
C MET A 497 15.44 -1.64 -6.30
N GLY A 498 15.95 -2.20 -5.19
CA GLY A 498 17.12 -1.71 -4.47
C GLY A 498 16.82 -0.67 -3.37
N TYR A 499 15.58 -0.18 -3.25
CA TYR A 499 15.24 0.92 -2.35
C TYR A 499 14.38 0.54 -1.15
N SER A 500 13.89 -0.69 -1.05
CA SER A 500 13.17 -1.15 0.14
C SER A 500 13.20 -2.67 0.30
N GLN A 501 13.17 -3.11 1.57
CA GLN A 501 12.86 -4.48 1.96
C GLN A 501 11.74 -4.46 2.97
N HIS A 502 10.80 -5.40 2.85
CA HIS A 502 9.61 -5.40 3.68
C HIS A 502 9.02 -6.79 3.85
N SER A 503 8.25 -6.97 4.92
CA SER A 503 7.60 -8.23 5.27
C SER A 503 6.08 -8.10 5.33
N GLY A 504 5.39 -9.18 5.02
CA GLY A 504 3.96 -9.35 5.15
C GLY A 504 3.60 -10.40 6.19
N VAL A 505 2.47 -10.21 6.85
CA VAL A 505 1.90 -11.15 7.80
C VAL A 505 0.40 -11.25 7.60
N VAL A 506 -0.12 -12.48 7.61
CA VAL A 506 -1.55 -12.73 7.52
C VAL A 506 -1.94 -13.85 8.49
N ILE A 507 -3.09 -13.67 9.15
CA ILE A 507 -3.62 -14.63 10.09
C ILE A 507 -5.13 -14.83 9.89
N VAL A 508 -5.62 -16.05 10.12
CA VAL A 508 -7.02 -16.43 9.92
C VAL A 508 -7.74 -16.55 11.28
N CYS A 509 -8.88 -15.91 11.35
CA CYS A 509 -9.87 -16.06 12.43
C CYS A 509 -10.89 -17.12 11.98
N ASP A 510 -10.64 -18.39 12.33
CA ASP A 510 -11.49 -19.53 11.94
C ASP A 510 -12.47 -20.00 13.02
N GLY A 511 -12.54 -19.27 14.14
CA GLY A 511 -13.41 -19.56 15.27
C GLY A 511 -12.83 -20.55 16.27
N THR A 512 -11.64 -21.11 16.04
CA THR A 512 -11.03 -22.12 16.93
C THR A 512 -10.26 -21.51 18.10
N GLU A 513 -10.10 -22.25 19.21
CA GLU A 513 -9.23 -21.87 20.32
C GLU A 513 -7.74 -21.85 19.92
N ALA A 514 -7.35 -22.67 18.94
CA ALA A 514 -6.01 -22.65 18.38
C ALA A 514 -5.73 -21.31 17.65
N ALA A 515 -6.74 -20.78 16.95
CA ALA A 515 -6.65 -19.45 16.34
C ALA A 515 -6.52 -18.35 17.41
N ASP A 516 -7.26 -18.40 18.52
CA ASP A 516 -7.13 -17.41 19.61
C ASP A 516 -5.68 -17.27 20.07
N LYS A 517 -4.98 -18.39 20.29
CA LYS A 517 -3.58 -18.39 20.75
C LYS A 517 -2.62 -17.76 19.74
N ARG A 518 -2.80 -18.05 18.45
CA ARG A 518 -2.00 -17.48 17.37
C ARG A 518 -2.29 -15.99 17.17
N ILE A 519 -3.57 -15.62 17.14
CA ILE A 519 -4.03 -14.24 16.99
C ILE A 519 -3.48 -13.36 18.10
N ALA A 520 -3.60 -13.81 19.36
CA ALA A 520 -3.10 -13.07 20.52
C ALA A 520 -1.60 -12.79 20.43
N ARG A 521 -0.80 -13.77 19.97
CA ARG A 521 0.65 -13.59 19.80
C ARG A 521 0.99 -12.70 18.60
N VAL A 522 0.51 -13.07 17.41
CA VAL A 522 0.92 -12.45 16.14
C VAL A 522 0.47 -10.99 16.08
N LEU A 523 -0.79 -10.70 16.43
CA LEU A 523 -1.33 -9.34 16.35
C LEU A 523 -0.87 -8.42 17.50
N TRP A 524 -0.19 -8.95 18.51
CA TRP A 524 0.53 -8.17 19.50
C TRP A 524 2.01 -7.99 19.10
N ASN A 525 2.67 -9.06 18.66
CA ASN A 525 4.09 -9.06 18.29
C ASN A 525 4.37 -8.17 17.07
N ASP A 526 3.54 -8.25 16.04
CA ASP A 526 3.74 -7.55 14.77
C ASP A 526 3.82 -6.02 14.94
N PRO A 527 2.81 -5.33 15.51
CA PRO A 527 2.94 -3.91 15.82
C PRO A 527 3.98 -3.63 16.91
N GLY A 528 4.23 -4.58 17.80
CA GLY A 528 5.28 -4.50 18.83
C GLY A 528 6.68 -4.34 18.23
N THR A 529 6.98 -4.95 17.10
CA THR A 529 8.28 -4.74 16.41
C THR A 529 8.44 -3.30 15.90
N GLY A 530 7.36 -2.64 15.54
CA GLY A 530 7.37 -1.22 15.16
C GLY A 530 7.69 -0.32 16.34
N VAL A 531 7.04 -0.56 17.49
CA VAL A 531 7.34 0.18 18.74
C VAL A 531 8.78 -0.07 19.17
N MET A 532 9.22 -1.32 19.17
CA MET A 532 10.59 -1.72 19.52
C MET A 532 11.62 -0.97 18.66
N ARG A 533 11.48 -1.01 17.33
CA ARG A 533 12.39 -0.34 16.41
C ARG A 533 12.50 1.16 16.66
N HIS A 534 11.35 1.83 16.86
CA HIS A 534 11.34 3.27 17.11
C HIS A 534 11.86 3.63 18.51
N ALA A 535 11.62 2.77 19.51
CA ALA A 535 12.19 2.93 20.84
C ALA A 535 13.72 2.77 20.81
N ASP A 536 14.23 1.77 20.09
CA ASP A 536 15.67 1.56 19.89
C ASP A 536 16.33 2.76 19.19
N ALA A 537 15.64 3.37 18.23
CA ALA A 537 16.08 4.61 17.59
C ALA A 537 15.98 5.86 18.49
N GLY A 538 15.47 5.75 19.73
CA GLY A 538 15.42 6.82 20.72
C GLY A 538 14.20 7.74 20.61
N TYR A 539 13.09 7.30 20.02
CA TYR A 539 11.84 8.08 20.02
C TYR A 539 11.10 7.93 21.35
N ASP A 540 10.96 9.04 22.10
CA ASP A 540 10.31 9.05 23.43
C ASP A 540 8.88 8.51 23.41
N ILE A 541 8.12 8.81 22.34
CA ILE A 541 6.75 8.29 22.14
C ILE A 541 6.77 6.75 22.10
N ALA A 542 7.75 6.15 21.45
CA ALA A 542 7.86 4.69 21.34
C ALA A 542 8.30 4.06 22.67
N ILE A 543 9.24 4.70 23.39
CA ILE A 543 9.67 4.27 24.73
C ILE A 543 8.49 4.30 25.69
N GLN A 544 7.70 5.38 25.66
CA GLN A 544 6.51 5.52 26.49
C GLN A 544 5.46 4.45 26.15
N CYS A 545 5.17 4.25 24.86
CA CYS A 545 4.24 3.20 24.39
C CYS A 545 4.70 1.80 24.82
N ALA A 546 6.00 1.50 24.72
CA ALA A 546 6.55 0.22 25.18
C ALA A 546 6.28 -0.02 26.67
N LYS A 547 6.47 1.00 27.50
CA LYS A 547 6.17 0.93 28.96
C LYS A 547 4.68 0.74 29.22
N GLU A 548 3.82 1.50 28.56
CA GLU A 548 2.36 1.42 28.69
C GLU A 548 1.82 0.03 28.31
N GLN A 549 2.39 -0.59 27.28
CA GLN A 549 1.96 -1.89 26.76
C GLN A 549 2.71 -3.08 27.41
N GLY A 550 3.70 -2.83 28.26
CA GLY A 550 4.49 -3.88 28.89
C GLY A 550 5.45 -4.61 27.93
N LEU A 551 5.87 -3.94 26.85
CA LEU A 551 6.86 -4.47 25.91
C LEU A 551 8.24 -4.47 26.59
N LYS A 552 8.91 -5.63 26.62
CA LYS A 552 10.23 -5.78 27.25
C LYS A 552 11.32 -5.37 26.28
N LEU A 553 11.99 -4.26 26.59
CA LEU A 553 13.11 -3.71 25.83
C LEU A 553 14.38 -3.78 26.70
N PRO A 554 15.30 -4.73 26.48
CA PRO A 554 16.44 -4.95 27.38
C PRO A 554 17.43 -3.79 27.46
N MET A 555 17.47 -2.92 26.44
CA MET A 555 18.43 -1.80 26.33
C MET A 555 17.78 -0.42 26.53
N VAL A 556 16.47 -0.36 26.80
CA VAL A 556 15.71 0.90 26.95
C VAL A 556 15.15 1.04 28.36
#